data_27835334eac2212d4d2a36c1872fce7d
#
_entry.id   27835334eac2212d4d2a36c1872fce7d
#
_cell.length_a   1.000
_cell.length_b   1.000
_cell.length_c   1.000
_cell.angle_alpha   90.00
_cell.angle_beta   90.00
_cell.angle_gamma   90.00
#
_symmetry.space_group_name_H-M   'P 1'
#
loop_
_entity.id
_entity.type
_entity.pdbx_description
1 polymer ?
#
loop_
_entity_poly.entity_id
_entity_poly.type
_entity_poly.pdbx_seq_one_letter_code
_entity_poly.pdbx_strand_id
1 'polypeptide(L)'
;RGLGDVYKRQVHTLTLKRASRIVIEDQKENDYADVAVMLEKCHLLAEAGYRPYYLYRQKNTLQNLENVGWCKPGHEGYYNIYIMEEVQTILSAGAGGSTKLVADGGKRMQRIFNFKYPNEYIQRFAEVLERKKGVADFYDHDLGPETSG
;
A
#
# COMPACT_ATOMS: atom_id res chain seq x y z
N ARG A 1 -15.08 10.80 -14.80
CA ARG A 1 -15.59 10.66 -13.43
C ARG A 1 -15.93 9.20 -13.21
N GLY A 2 -15.09 8.48 -12.43
CA GLY A 2 -15.37 7.09 -12.05
C GLY A 2 -16.53 7.01 -11.08
N LEU A 3 -17.49 6.15 -11.34
CA LEU A 3 -18.67 5.89 -10.49
C LEU A 3 -18.33 5.20 -9.15
N GLY A 4 -17.07 4.79 -8.93
CA GLY A 4 -16.65 4.04 -7.74
C GLY A 4 -16.34 4.86 -6.50
N ASP A 5 -16.35 6.18 -6.56
CA ASP A 5 -15.65 7.03 -5.58
C ASP A 5 -16.56 7.79 -4.60
N VAL A 6 -17.85 7.47 -4.59
CA VAL A 6 -18.83 8.18 -3.74
C VAL A 6 -18.66 7.83 -2.25
N TYR A 7 -18.08 6.67 -1.93
CA TYR A 7 -17.99 6.15 -0.56
C TYR A 7 -16.61 6.24 0.06
N LYS A 8 -15.58 6.54 -0.74
CA LYS A 8 -14.18 6.61 -0.30
C LYS A 8 -13.51 7.87 -0.79
N ARG A 9 -12.66 8.44 0.03
CA ARG A 9 -11.77 9.56 -0.29
C ARG A 9 -10.40 9.31 0.32
N GLN A 10 -9.37 9.73 -0.38
CA GLN A 10 -8.00 9.69 0.13
C GLN A 10 -7.44 11.10 0.13
N VAL A 11 -6.90 11.51 1.26
CA VAL A 11 -6.16 12.76 1.39
C VAL A 11 -4.68 12.41 1.43
N HIS A 12 -3.97 12.77 0.37
CA HIS A 12 -2.56 12.45 0.19
C HIS A 12 -1.72 13.71 0.19
N THR A 13 -0.67 13.69 0.99
CA THR A 13 0.43 14.66 0.88
C THR A 13 1.39 14.20 -0.20
N LEU A 14 1.73 15.08 -1.13
CA LEU A 14 2.63 14.77 -2.23
C LEU A 14 4.05 14.52 -1.72
N THR A 15 4.62 13.40 -2.11
CA THR A 15 6.04 13.09 -1.89
C THR A 15 6.79 13.24 -3.20
N LEU A 16 7.75 14.15 -3.25
CA LEU A 16 8.60 14.36 -4.41
C LEU A 16 9.68 13.26 -4.46
N LYS A 17 9.62 12.43 -5.48
CA LYS A 17 10.65 11.40 -5.75
C LYS A 17 11.66 11.93 -6.77
N ARG A 18 12.94 11.60 -6.60
CA ARG A 18 14.03 12.08 -7.47
C ARG A 18 13.80 11.84 -8.96
N ALA A 19 13.11 10.77 -9.32
CA ALA A 19 12.78 10.41 -10.71
C ALA A 19 11.40 10.90 -11.15
N SER A 20 10.72 11.74 -10.38
CA SER A 20 9.42 12.29 -10.80
C SER A 20 9.60 13.42 -11.81
N ARG A 21 8.70 13.54 -12.77
CA ARG A 21 8.71 14.63 -13.74
C ARG A 21 8.67 16.01 -13.08
N ILE A 22 7.92 16.13 -11.97
CA ILE A 22 7.84 17.38 -11.17
C ILE A 22 9.21 17.84 -10.69
N VAL A 23 10.08 16.90 -10.27
CA VAL A 23 11.44 17.22 -9.83
C VAL A 23 12.37 17.51 -11.02
N ILE A 24 12.21 16.74 -12.12
CA ILE A 24 13.02 16.89 -13.33
C ILE A 24 12.71 18.23 -14.03
N GLU A 25 11.44 18.62 -14.06
CA GLU A 25 10.95 19.85 -14.69
C GLU A 25 11.02 21.08 -13.75
N ASP A 26 11.63 20.91 -12.57
CA ASP A 26 11.79 21.93 -11.50
C ASP A 26 10.49 22.65 -11.09
N GLN A 27 9.37 21.96 -11.20
CA GLN A 27 8.04 22.46 -10.81
C GLN A 27 7.83 22.35 -9.29
N LYS A 28 8.79 22.85 -8.51
CA LYS A 28 8.78 22.80 -7.05
C LYS A 28 8.21 24.08 -6.46
N GLU A 29 6.99 24.41 -6.71
CA GLU A 29 6.30 25.39 -5.87
C GLU A 29 5.83 24.69 -4.60
N ASN A 30 6.52 24.91 -3.50
CA ASN A 30 6.13 24.43 -2.19
C ASN A 30 5.43 25.56 -1.45
N ASP A 31 4.13 25.67 -1.61
CA ASP A 31 3.35 26.51 -0.73
C ASP A 31 2.80 25.68 0.44
N TYR A 32 3.47 25.82 1.59
CA TYR A 32 3.07 25.15 2.83
C TYR A 32 1.73 25.64 3.36
N ALA A 33 1.32 26.85 3.01
CA ALA A 33 0.05 27.41 3.42
C ALA A 33 -1.12 26.62 2.81
N ASP A 34 -1.02 26.22 1.54
CA ASP A 34 -2.05 25.43 0.87
C ASP A 34 -2.26 24.05 1.50
N VAL A 35 -1.18 23.44 2.02
CA VAL A 35 -1.28 22.15 2.71
C VAL A 35 -2.03 22.27 4.02
N ALA A 36 -1.77 23.30 4.81
CA ALA A 36 -2.50 23.58 6.04
C ALA A 36 -3.99 23.82 5.78
N VAL A 37 -4.32 24.62 4.79
CA VAL A 37 -5.69 24.88 4.36
C VAL A 37 -6.39 23.60 3.88
N MET A 38 -5.69 22.74 3.15
CA MET A 38 -6.24 21.44 2.73
C MET A 38 -6.57 20.55 3.93
N LEU A 39 -5.69 20.49 4.93
CA LEU A 39 -5.91 19.70 6.14
C LEU A 39 -7.06 20.23 6.98
N GLU A 40 -7.18 21.55 7.12
CA GLU A 40 -8.33 22.18 7.78
C GLU A 40 -9.64 21.77 7.13
N LYS A 41 -9.68 21.68 5.80
CA LYS A 41 -10.88 21.26 5.05
C LYS A 41 -11.25 19.79 5.23
N CYS A 42 -10.41 18.97 5.85
CA CYS A 42 -10.76 17.56 6.13
C CYS A 42 -11.97 17.42 7.06
N HIS A 43 -12.30 18.44 7.87
CA HIS A 43 -13.54 18.44 8.66
C HIS A 43 -14.80 18.34 7.78
N LEU A 44 -14.78 18.87 6.54
CA LEU A 44 -15.87 18.73 5.59
C LEU A 44 -16.18 17.26 5.22
N LEU A 45 -15.17 16.41 5.26
CA LEU A 45 -15.37 14.97 5.06
C LEU A 45 -16.13 14.38 6.24
N ALA A 46 -15.79 14.77 7.47
CA ALA A 46 -16.49 14.32 8.67
C ALA A 46 -17.96 14.80 8.68
N GLU A 47 -18.20 16.07 8.35
CA GLU A 47 -19.54 16.63 8.20
C GLU A 47 -20.37 15.91 7.12
N ALA A 48 -19.72 15.51 6.01
CA ALA A 48 -20.35 14.70 4.97
C ALA A 48 -20.53 13.22 5.36
N GLY A 49 -20.23 12.84 6.62
CA GLY A 49 -20.42 11.50 7.16
C GLY A 49 -19.35 10.50 6.78
N TYR A 50 -18.16 10.95 6.37
CA TYR A 50 -17.00 10.09 6.22
C TYR A 50 -16.26 9.96 7.55
N ARG A 51 -15.57 8.82 7.71
CA ARG A 51 -14.71 8.56 8.87
C ARG A 51 -13.32 8.13 8.40
N PRO A 52 -12.23 8.53 9.09
CA PRO A 52 -10.92 7.99 8.81
C PRO A 52 -10.90 6.50 9.16
N TYR A 53 -10.30 5.66 8.31
CA TYR A 53 -10.24 4.22 8.55
C TYR A 53 -8.83 3.63 8.40
N TYR A 54 -7.88 4.37 7.82
CA TYR A 54 -6.46 4.01 7.86
C TYR A 54 -5.59 5.24 7.72
N LEU A 55 -4.37 5.12 8.24
CA LEU A 55 -3.30 6.13 8.18
C LEU A 55 -2.07 5.51 7.52
N TYR A 56 -1.44 6.25 6.62
CA TYR A 56 -0.19 5.84 6.00
C TYR A 56 0.82 6.97 6.01
N ARG A 57 1.94 6.74 6.71
CA ARG A 57 3.07 7.68 6.73
C ARG A 57 4.07 7.30 5.64
N GLN A 58 4.29 8.19 4.68
CA GLN A 58 5.40 8.09 3.73
C GLN A 58 6.65 8.78 4.29
N LYS A 59 7.82 8.19 4.04
CA LYS A 59 9.09 8.88 4.30
C LYS A 59 9.23 10.06 3.34
N ASN A 60 9.78 11.18 3.86
CA ASN A 60 10.03 12.41 3.09
C ASN A 60 8.75 13.07 2.52
N THR A 61 7.63 12.96 3.21
CA THR A 61 6.49 13.84 2.96
C THR A 61 6.76 15.22 3.51
N LEU A 62 6.09 16.21 2.94
CA LEU A 62 6.10 17.56 3.45
C LEU A 62 5.64 17.56 4.91
N GLN A 63 6.45 18.17 5.82
CA GLN A 63 6.17 18.24 7.27
C GLN A 63 5.88 16.88 7.94
N ASN A 64 6.30 15.75 7.35
CA ASN A 64 5.97 14.40 7.82
C ASN A 64 4.47 14.11 7.94
N LEU A 65 3.66 14.78 7.14
CA LEU A 65 2.22 14.60 7.13
C LEU A 65 1.85 13.19 6.65
N GLU A 66 0.77 12.68 7.21
CA GLU A 66 0.26 11.34 6.92
C GLU A 66 -0.81 11.39 5.83
N ASN A 67 -0.89 10.32 5.06
CA ASN A 67 -1.97 10.12 4.12
C ASN A 67 -3.13 9.41 4.85
N VAL A 68 -4.31 9.97 4.76
CA VAL A 68 -5.49 9.48 5.46
C VAL A 68 -6.51 8.96 4.47
N GLY A 69 -6.96 7.71 4.68
CA GLY A 69 -8.11 7.17 3.98
C GLY A 69 -9.40 7.44 4.74
N TRP A 70 -10.37 8.01 4.06
CA TRP A 70 -11.70 8.31 4.58
C TRP A 70 -12.75 7.48 3.85
N CYS A 71 -13.73 6.94 4.55
CA CYS A 71 -14.86 6.23 3.93
C CYS A 71 -16.16 6.48 4.67
N LYS A 72 -17.28 6.19 4.00
CA LYS A 72 -18.57 6.02 4.67
C LYS A 72 -18.54 4.75 5.51
N PRO A 73 -19.22 4.68 6.66
CA PRO A 73 -19.33 3.47 7.46
C PRO A 73 -19.79 2.26 6.63
N GLY A 74 -19.15 1.11 6.81
CA GLY A 74 -19.42 -0.12 6.05
C GLY A 74 -18.79 -0.17 4.65
N HIS A 75 -17.97 0.82 4.29
CA HIS A 75 -17.27 0.88 3.01
C HIS A 75 -15.74 0.91 3.17
N GLU A 76 -15.22 0.40 4.27
CA GLU A 76 -13.80 0.30 4.56
C GLU A 76 -13.10 -0.54 3.48
N GLY A 77 -11.92 -0.09 3.06
CA GLY A 77 -11.09 -0.84 2.12
C GLY A 77 -10.23 -1.86 2.86
N TYR A 78 -10.66 -3.11 2.97
CA TYR A 78 -9.93 -4.15 3.69
C TYR A 78 -8.48 -4.31 3.23
N TYR A 79 -8.21 -4.17 1.94
CA TYR A 79 -6.84 -4.19 1.43
C TYR A 79 -5.94 -3.15 2.12
N ASN A 80 -6.42 -1.93 2.29
CA ASN A 80 -5.66 -0.86 2.93
C ASN A 80 -5.42 -1.17 4.42
N ILE A 81 -6.43 -1.72 5.10
CA ILE A 81 -6.31 -2.13 6.50
C ILE A 81 -5.27 -3.25 6.62
N TYR A 82 -5.39 -4.32 5.85
CA TYR A 82 -4.49 -5.47 5.93
C TYR A 82 -3.04 -5.15 5.56
N ILE A 83 -2.82 -4.20 4.63
CA ILE A 83 -1.46 -3.81 4.28
C ILE A 83 -0.81 -2.97 5.38
N MET A 84 -1.60 -2.18 6.12
CA MET A 84 -1.10 -1.33 7.21
C MET A 84 -0.92 -2.12 8.51
N GLU A 85 -1.88 -2.95 8.88
CA GLU A 85 -1.85 -3.75 10.11
C GLU A 85 -0.91 -4.95 10.03
N GLU A 86 -0.47 -5.33 8.82
CA GLU A 86 0.44 -6.45 8.56
C GLU A 86 -0.03 -7.81 9.14
N VAL A 87 -1.33 -8.01 9.22
CA VAL A 87 -1.94 -9.20 9.83
C VAL A 87 -2.28 -10.30 8.84
N GLN A 88 -2.21 -10.02 7.54
CA GLN A 88 -2.60 -10.95 6.49
C GLN A 88 -1.61 -11.00 5.33
N THR A 89 -1.45 -12.21 4.77
CA THR A 89 -0.72 -12.40 3.52
C THR A 89 -1.40 -11.68 2.37
N ILE A 90 -0.60 -10.98 1.56
CA ILE A 90 -1.05 -10.28 0.37
C ILE A 90 -0.21 -10.76 -0.80
N LEU A 91 -0.84 -11.49 -1.73
CA LEU A 91 -0.20 -11.91 -2.97
C LEU A 91 -0.26 -10.77 -3.99
N SER A 92 0.85 -10.53 -4.68
CA SER A 92 0.92 -9.50 -5.72
C SER A 92 1.28 -10.09 -7.08
N ALA A 93 0.67 -9.55 -8.12
CA ALA A 93 1.00 -9.79 -9.52
C ALA A 93 1.52 -8.50 -10.17
N GLY A 94 2.16 -8.62 -11.34
CA GLY A 94 2.66 -7.49 -12.11
C GLY A 94 4.08 -7.04 -11.75
N ALA A 95 4.65 -6.22 -12.63
CA ALA A 95 5.98 -5.65 -12.45
C ALA A 95 6.03 -4.74 -11.20
N GLY A 96 7.11 -4.83 -10.45
CA GLY A 96 7.30 -4.07 -9.22
C GLY A 96 6.44 -4.53 -8.04
N GLY A 97 5.63 -5.57 -8.21
CA GLY A 97 4.80 -6.13 -7.15
C GLY A 97 5.63 -6.78 -6.05
N SER A 98 5.14 -6.69 -4.82
CA SER A 98 5.74 -7.32 -3.64
C SER A 98 4.68 -8.17 -2.94
N THR A 99 4.82 -9.50 -3.03
CA THR A 99 4.05 -10.43 -2.20
C THR A 99 4.56 -10.32 -0.77
N LYS A 100 3.66 -10.11 0.18
CA LYS A 100 3.95 -10.12 1.61
C LYS A 100 3.30 -11.35 2.23
N LEU A 101 4.12 -12.24 2.78
CA LEU A 101 3.69 -13.42 3.51
C LEU A 101 3.68 -13.10 5.00
N VAL A 102 2.64 -13.53 5.69
CA VAL A 102 2.46 -13.27 7.13
C VAL A 102 1.97 -14.55 7.79
N ALA A 103 2.62 -14.94 8.89
CA ALA A 103 2.24 -16.06 9.74
C ALA A 103 2.37 -15.69 11.22
N ASP A 104 1.90 -16.56 12.11
CA ASP A 104 1.99 -16.43 13.57
C ASP A 104 1.48 -15.08 14.12
N GLY A 105 0.36 -14.60 13.56
CA GLY A 105 -0.22 -13.32 13.97
C GLY A 105 0.69 -12.12 13.70
N GLY A 106 1.47 -12.15 12.61
CA GLY A 106 2.37 -11.08 12.22
C GLY A 106 3.80 -11.20 12.75
N LYS A 107 4.11 -12.22 13.55
CA LYS A 107 5.46 -12.42 14.10
C LYS A 107 6.46 -12.89 13.05
N ARG A 108 6.00 -13.64 12.06
CA ARG A 108 6.83 -14.13 10.95
C ARG A 108 6.36 -13.51 9.65
N MET A 109 7.27 -12.81 8.98
CA MET A 109 6.98 -12.14 7.71
C MET A 109 8.11 -12.38 6.71
N GLN A 110 7.72 -12.55 5.44
CA GLN A 110 8.64 -12.65 4.31
C GLN A 110 8.09 -11.85 3.12
N ARG A 111 8.98 -11.35 2.27
CA ARG A 111 8.60 -10.66 1.03
C ARG A 111 9.22 -11.36 -0.17
N ILE A 112 8.41 -11.55 -1.21
CA ILE A 112 8.83 -12.05 -2.52
C ILE A 112 8.58 -10.95 -3.54
N PHE A 113 9.66 -10.46 -4.16
CA PHE A 113 9.60 -9.36 -5.10
C PHE A 113 9.53 -9.85 -6.55
N ASN A 114 8.66 -9.25 -7.33
CA ASN A 114 8.67 -9.35 -8.78
C ASN A 114 9.74 -8.41 -9.37
N PHE A 115 10.13 -8.62 -10.63
CA PHE A 115 10.99 -7.68 -11.33
C PHE A 115 10.35 -6.31 -11.41
N LYS A 116 11.16 -5.26 -11.24
CA LYS A 116 10.67 -3.89 -11.13
C LYS A 116 10.14 -3.34 -12.45
N TYR A 117 10.82 -3.66 -13.55
CA TYR A 117 10.51 -3.12 -14.85
C TYR A 117 9.58 -4.05 -15.64
N PRO A 118 8.56 -3.51 -16.35
CA PRO A 118 7.60 -4.32 -17.10
C PRO A 118 8.25 -5.26 -18.12
N ASN A 119 9.22 -4.78 -18.89
CA ASN A 119 9.91 -5.61 -19.89
C ASN A 119 10.66 -6.77 -19.22
N GLU A 120 11.37 -6.52 -18.14
CA GLU A 120 12.08 -7.56 -17.39
C GLU A 120 11.11 -8.57 -16.78
N TYR A 121 9.99 -8.11 -16.24
CA TYR A 121 8.94 -8.97 -15.71
C TYR A 121 8.38 -9.92 -16.76
N ILE A 122 8.14 -9.43 -17.98
CA ILE A 122 7.60 -10.24 -19.08
C ILE A 122 8.65 -11.24 -19.58
N GLN A 123 9.87 -10.78 -19.86
CA GLN A 123 10.95 -11.61 -20.41
C GLN A 123 11.38 -12.73 -19.46
N ARG A 124 11.34 -12.48 -18.15
CA ARG A 124 11.77 -13.40 -17.12
C ARG A 124 10.59 -13.96 -16.32
N PHE A 125 9.42 -14.11 -16.94
CA PHE A 125 8.21 -14.54 -16.26
C PHE A 125 8.34 -15.92 -15.61
N ALA A 126 9.09 -16.84 -16.22
CA ALA A 126 9.38 -18.16 -15.65
C ALA A 126 10.09 -18.05 -14.28
N GLU A 127 11.03 -17.10 -14.13
CA GLU A 127 11.69 -16.85 -12.85
C GLU A 127 10.74 -16.24 -11.81
N VAL A 128 9.76 -15.44 -12.25
CA VAL A 128 8.72 -14.93 -11.35
C VAL A 128 7.90 -16.06 -10.78
N LEU A 129 7.51 -17.04 -11.62
CA LEU A 129 6.77 -18.22 -11.17
C LEU A 129 7.61 -19.06 -10.20
N GLU A 130 8.90 -19.24 -10.48
CA GLU A 130 9.80 -19.98 -9.59
C GLU A 130 9.91 -19.31 -8.21
N ARG A 131 10.07 -17.99 -8.17
CA ARG A 131 10.07 -17.23 -6.90
C ARG A 131 8.77 -17.38 -6.13
N LYS A 132 7.62 -17.53 -6.82
CA LYS A 132 6.31 -17.70 -6.18
C LYS A 132 6.14 -19.07 -5.50
N LYS A 133 6.95 -20.07 -5.81
CA LYS A 133 6.98 -21.34 -5.06
C LYS A 133 7.36 -21.11 -3.60
N GLY A 134 8.17 -20.11 -3.30
CA GLY A 134 8.48 -19.70 -1.94
C GLY A 134 7.25 -19.31 -1.09
N VAL A 135 6.06 -19.18 -1.69
CA VAL A 135 4.82 -19.01 -0.94
C VAL A 135 4.44 -20.31 -0.24
N ALA A 136 4.49 -21.43 -0.95
CA ALA A 136 4.24 -22.75 -0.37
C ALA A 136 5.31 -23.06 0.69
N ASP A 137 6.59 -22.91 0.35
CA ASP A 137 7.71 -23.16 1.25
C ASP A 137 7.58 -22.40 2.57
N PHE A 138 7.08 -21.16 2.53
CA PHE A 138 6.89 -20.35 3.72
C PHE A 138 5.88 -20.96 4.70
N TYR A 139 4.80 -21.59 4.19
CA TYR A 139 3.76 -22.21 5.03
C TYR A 139 4.02 -23.67 5.34
N ASP A 140 4.74 -24.41 4.47
CA ASP A 140 5.06 -25.82 4.70
C ASP A 140 5.98 -26.01 5.91
N HIS A 141 6.78 -25.01 6.24
CA HIS A 141 7.57 -25.01 7.48
C HIS A 141 6.72 -24.95 8.75
N ASP A 142 5.44 -24.56 8.66
CA ASP A 142 4.51 -24.54 9.78
C ASP A 142 3.76 -25.87 9.97
N LEU A 143 3.66 -26.65 8.90
CA LEU A 143 3.19 -28.03 8.95
C LEU A 143 4.37 -28.88 9.43
N GLY A 144 4.63 -28.86 10.75
CA GLY A 144 5.58 -29.80 11.37
C GLY A 144 5.26 -31.22 10.91
N PRO A 145 6.21 -32.18 11.00
CA PRO A 145 5.99 -33.54 10.53
C PRO A 145 4.70 -34.04 11.13
N GLU A 146 3.75 -34.41 10.26
CA GLU A 146 2.54 -35.10 10.68
C GLU A 146 2.96 -36.22 11.60
N THR A 147 2.66 -36.11 12.88
CA THR A 147 2.76 -37.19 13.81
C THR A 147 1.80 -38.27 13.34
N SER A 148 2.30 -39.16 12.48
CA SER A 148 1.62 -40.40 12.14
C SER A 148 1.42 -41.16 13.44
N GLY A 149 0.20 -41.06 13.97
CA GLY A 149 -0.29 -41.86 15.07
C GLY A 149 -1.28 -42.90 14.55
#